data_4cf316a49311e9a0aeb4ce07f490c015
#
_entry.id   4cf316a49311e9a0aeb4ce07f490c015
#
_cell.length_a   1.000
_cell.length_b   1.000
_cell.length_c   1.000
_cell.angle_alpha   90.00
_cell.angle_beta   90.00
_cell.angle_gamma   90.00
#
_symmetry.space_group_name_H-M   'P 1'
#
loop_
_entity.id
_entity.type
_entity.pdbx_description
1 polymer ?
#
loop_
_entity_poly.entity_id
_entity_poly.type
_entity_poly.pdbx_seq_one_letter_code
_entity_poly.pdbx_strand_id
1 'polypeptide(L)'
;MGRSGSTLIERLLGELPGFCSVGEIVHLWRRGLLENERCGCGRPFSDCGFWSDVGTEAFGGWDRLDAGEVLRLKDGVDRTRFLPALLNGAREGRLAARCERYTEFYHRLYAAVARVSGARVVVDASKHASLAACLRRRYGTRMRLLHVVRDPRAVAHAWGKSVVRPDASEASSEPEMARYSPGRAAVQWMAQNATFDALARRGTPTLRVRYEDFVDDPVGEFARVASFSGYAGETRDGSGPLEAEGGRARLTGGHAVSGNPMRFATGRIGVRADHVWREALAPWRRHLVTAVTSPSRRRYGY
;
A
#
# COMPACT_ATOMS: atom_id res chain seq x y z
N MET A 1 2.49 1.22 -7.57
CA MET A 1 1.68 2.42 -7.79
C MET A 1 0.26 2.16 -7.29
N GLY A 2 -0.48 3.18 -6.83
CA GLY A 2 -1.90 3.01 -6.50
C GLY A 2 -2.73 2.52 -7.71
N ARG A 3 -3.92 1.97 -7.44
CA ARG A 3 -4.83 1.41 -8.45
C ARG A 3 -4.35 0.11 -9.11
N SER A 4 -3.40 -0.59 -8.50
CA SER A 4 -2.87 -1.87 -9.00
C SER A 4 -3.47 -3.11 -8.33
N GLY A 5 -4.55 -2.99 -7.55
CA GLY A 5 -5.15 -4.12 -6.82
C GLY A 5 -4.49 -4.42 -5.47
N SER A 6 -3.50 -3.65 -5.04
CA SER A 6 -2.77 -3.88 -3.78
C SER A 6 -3.65 -3.85 -2.53
N THR A 7 -4.77 -3.12 -2.51
CA THR A 7 -5.71 -3.12 -1.38
C THR A 7 -6.42 -4.47 -1.20
N LEU A 8 -6.72 -5.18 -2.31
CA LEU A 8 -7.27 -6.54 -2.22
C LEU A 8 -6.25 -7.49 -1.57
N ILE A 9 -5.02 -7.51 -2.09
CA ILE A 9 -3.97 -8.40 -1.59
C ILE A 9 -3.63 -8.09 -0.13
N GLU A 10 -3.53 -6.82 0.22
CA GLU A 10 -3.31 -6.37 1.60
C GLU A 10 -4.41 -6.85 2.54
N ARG A 11 -5.69 -6.70 2.13
CA ARG A 11 -6.83 -7.12 2.91
C ARG A 11 -6.86 -8.65 3.11
N LEU A 12 -6.60 -9.41 2.02
CA LEU A 12 -6.50 -10.87 2.11
C LEU A 12 -5.38 -11.33 3.05
N LEU A 13 -4.23 -10.68 3.03
CA LEU A 13 -3.16 -10.97 3.99
C LEU A 13 -3.59 -10.67 5.43
N GLY A 14 -4.37 -9.60 5.65
CA GLY A 14 -4.88 -9.24 6.97
C GLY A 14 -5.86 -10.25 7.57
N GLU A 15 -6.45 -11.12 6.75
CA GLU A 15 -7.34 -12.21 7.23
C GLU A 15 -6.55 -13.44 7.71
N LEU A 16 -5.25 -13.51 7.44
CA LEU A 16 -4.44 -14.65 7.86
C LEU A 16 -4.10 -14.59 9.36
N PRO A 17 -4.15 -15.71 10.08
CA PRO A 17 -3.73 -15.77 11.48
C PRO A 17 -2.31 -15.23 11.69
N GLY A 18 -2.16 -14.31 12.63
CA GLY A 18 -0.88 -13.66 12.96
C GLY A 18 -0.46 -12.55 11.99
N PHE A 19 -1.37 -12.07 11.14
CA PHE A 19 -1.16 -10.91 10.28
C PHE A 19 -2.08 -9.75 10.70
N CYS A 20 -1.59 -8.53 10.59
CA CYS A 20 -2.38 -7.32 10.76
C CYS A 20 -2.16 -6.37 9.57
N SER A 21 -3.24 -6.09 8.85
CA SER A 21 -3.26 -5.10 7.76
C SER A 21 -3.61 -3.73 8.34
N VAL A 22 -2.79 -2.74 8.04
CA VAL A 22 -2.92 -1.37 8.59
C VAL A 22 -3.27 -0.32 7.54
N GLY A 23 -3.40 -0.71 6.28
CA GLY A 23 -3.71 0.21 5.19
C GLY A 23 -2.50 1.02 4.72
N GLU A 24 -2.70 2.27 4.39
CA GLU A 24 -1.67 3.19 3.89
C GLU A 24 -1.15 4.09 5.03
N ILE A 25 -0.26 3.55 5.88
CA ILE A 25 0.27 4.23 7.08
C ILE A 25 0.92 5.58 6.78
N VAL A 26 1.44 5.76 5.58
CA VAL A 26 2.03 7.04 5.15
C VAL A 26 1.05 8.22 5.27
N HIS A 27 -0.24 7.94 5.30
CA HIS A 27 -1.31 8.93 5.47
C HIS A 27 -1.80 9.08 6.90
N LEU A 28 -1.43 8.20 7.85
CA LEU A 28 -1.90 8.23 9.23
C LEU A 28 -1.65 9.59 9.89
N TRP A 29 -0.46 10.14 9.71
CA TRP A 29 -0.03 11.38 10.35
C TRP A 29 -0.88 12.61 10.00
N ARG A 30 -1.39 12.66 8.78
CA ARG A 30 -2.28 13.74 8.34
C ARG A 30 -3.74 13.32 8.48
N ARG A 31 -4.15 12.27 7.78
CA ARG A 31 -5.56 11.88 7.61
C ARG A 31 -6.16 11.30 8.89
N GLY A 32 -5.37 10.49 9.63
CA GLY A 32 -5.79 9.98 10.93
C GLY A 32 -5.75 11.04 12.00
N LEU A 33 -4.54 11.56 12.30
CA LEU A 33 -4.34 12.40 13.48
C LEU A 33 -4.82 13.84 13.33
N LEU A 34 -4.64 14.48 12.16
CA LEU A 34 -5.00 15.89 11.97
C LEU A 34 -6.39 16.07 11.37
N GLU A 35 -6.78 15.21 10.43
CA GLU A 35 -8.04 15.31 9.70
C GLU A 35 -9.12 14.38 10.27
N ASN A 36 -8.80 13.52 11.24
CA ASN A 36 -9.69 12.57 11.91
C ASN A 36 -10.58 11.76 10.95
N GLU A 37 -10.00 11.33 9.83
CA GLU A 37 -10.72 10.54 8.82
C GLU A 37 -11.12 9.17 9.37
N ARG A 38 -12.10 8.54 8.75
CA ARG A 38 -12.62 7.25 9.21
C ARG A 38 -11.59 6.13 9.06
N CYS A 39 -11.42 5.38 10.12
CA CYS A 39 -10.73 4.09 10.14
C CYS A 39 -11.51 3.04 9.31
N GLY A 40 -10.84 1.98 8.88
CA GLY A 40 -11.45 0.83 8.19
C GLY A 40 -12.60 0.17 8.94
N CYS A 41 -12.68 0.35 10.27
CA CYS A 41 -13.81 -0.09 11.09
C CYS A 41 -15.04 0.82 10.99
N GLY A 42 -14.99 1.89 10.20
CA GLY A 42 -16.07 2.84 9.99
C GLY A 42 -16.16 3.98 11.00
N ARG A 43 -15.45 3.90 12.15
CA ARG A 43 -15.42 4.96 13.17
C ARG A 43 -14.43 6.07 12.78
N PRO A 44 -14.61 7.30 13.26
CA PRO A 44 -13.55 8.32 13.23
C PRO A 44 -12.25 7.75 13.81
N PHE A 45 -11.10 8.23 13.35
CA PHE A 45 -9.81 7.72 13.83
C PHE A 45 -9.66 7.89 15.34
N SER A 46 -10.10 9.03 15.90
CA SER A 46 -10.09 9.32 17.35
C SER A 46 -10.90 8.32 18.18
N ASP A 47 -11.97 7.77 17.60
CA ASP A 47 -12.93 6.89 18.29
C ASP A 47 -12.62 5.40 18.06
N CYS A 48 -11.56 5.11 17.32
CA CYS A 48 -11.13 3.76 17.04
C CYS A 48 -10.29 3.21 18.19
N GLY A 49 -10.83 2.29 19.00
CA GLY A 49 -10.13 1.68 20.13
C GLY A 49 -8.79 1.07 19.74
N PHE A 50 -8.71 0.36 18.59
CA PHE A 50 -7.45 -0.19 18.10
C PHE A 50 -6.36 0.89 17.93
N TRP A 51 -6.68 2.00 17.28
CA TRP A 51 -5.71 3.08 17.09
C TRP A 51 -5.42 3.85 18.38
N SER A 52 -6.38 3.94 19.32
CA SER A 52 -6.15 4.49 20.67
C SER A 52 -5.08 3.66 21.39
N ASP A 53 -5.24 2.34 21.42
CA ASP A 53 -4.30 1.42 22.08
C ASP A 53 -2.93 1.45 21.40
N VAL A 54 -2.89 1.47 20.07
CA VAL A 54 -1.64 1.61 19.31
C VAL A 54 -0.93 2.95 19.64
N GLY A 55 -1.67 4.04 19.73
CA GLY A 55 -1.11 5.35 20.10
C GLY A 55 -0.52 5.36 21.49
N THR A 56 -1.23 4.78 22.45
CA THR A 56 -0.78 4.64 23.84
C THR A 56 0.49 3.78 23.91
N GLU A 57 0.50 2.62 23.24
CA GLU A 57 1.64 1.71 23.22
C GLU A 57 2.86 2.28 22.50
N ALA A 58 2.64 2.99 21.38
CA ALA A 58 3.74 3.53 20.58
C ALA A 58 4.32 4.82 21.17
N PHE A 59 3.50 5.71 21.68
CA PHE A 59 3.89 7.09 21.97
C PHE A 59 3.48 7.56 23.37
N GLY A 60 2.76 6.74 24.14
CA GLY A 60 2.16 7.12 25.42
C GLY A 60 0.87 7.91 25.26
N GLY A 61 0.29 7.93 24.07
CA GLY A 61 -0.89 8.66 23.64
C GLY A 61 -0.62 9.50 22.40
N TRP A 62 -1.62 9.70 21.55
CA TRP A 62 -1.49 10.52 20.34
C TRP A 62 -1.27 12.00 20.65
N ASP A 63 -1.72 12.47 21.80
CA ASP A 63 -1.53 13.81 22.31
C ASP A 63 -0.07 14.15 22.63
N ARG A 64 0.76 13.13 22.86
CA ARG A 64 2.21 13.27 23.10
C ARG A 64 3.04 13.27 21.83
N LEU A 65 2.42 13.11 20.67
CA LEU A 65 3.09 13.06 19.37
C LEU A 65 2.88 14.37 18.60
N ASP A 66 3.96 15.05 18.22
CA ASP A 66 3.89 16.13 17.23
C ASP A 66 3.76 15.54 15.82
N ALA A 67 2.52 15.38 15.34
CA ALA A 67 2.25 14.92 13.97
C ALA A 67 2.86 15.87 12.91
N GLY A 68 2.98 17.16 13.24
CA GLY A 68 3.63 18.16 12.37
C GLY A 68 5.13 17.87 12.20
N GLU A 69 5.82 17.40 13.26
CA GLU A 69 7.20 16.96 13.14
C GLU A 69 7.34 15.80 12.15
N VAL A 70 6.49 14.77 12.29
CA VAL A 70 6.54 13.62 11.39
C VAL A 70 6.28 14.03 9.94
N LEU A 71 5.35 14.96 9.70
CA LEU A 71 5.08 15.49 8.36
C LEU A 71 6.25 16.31 7.81
N ARG A 72 6.93 17.13 8.64
CA ARG A 72 8.16 17.83 8.22
C ARG A 72 9.28 16.87 7.85
N LEU A 73 9.47 15.79 8.61
CA LEU A 73 10.42 14.74 8.28
C LEU A 73 10.06 14.04 6.98
N LYS A 74 8.77 13.68 6.82
CA LYS A 74 8.23 13.09 5.59
C LYS A 74 8.57 13.95 4.37
N ASP A 75 8.32 15.24 4.42
CA ASP A 75 8.60 16.17 3.32
C ASP A 75 10.10 16.26 2.99
N GLY A 76 10.95 16.00 3.97
CA GLY A 76 12.39 16.01 3.83
C GLY A 76 13.01 14.72 3.28
N VAL A 77 12.25 13.60 3.24
CA VAL A 77 12.79 12.30 2.80
C VAL A 77 11.86 11.52 1.87
N ASP A 78 10.55 11.62 2.04
CA ASP A 78 9.56 10.83 1.30
C ASP A 78 9.05 11.56 0.06
N ARG A 79 9.98 11.88 -0.84
CA ARG A 79 9.71 12.50 -2.14
C ARG A 79 10.53 11.82 -3.23
N THR A 80 9.98 11.69 -4.43
CA THR A 80 10.61 11.05 -5.58
C THR A 80 12.01 11.60 -5.88
N ARG A 81 12.23 12.90 -5.66
CA ARG A 81 13.54 13.56 -5.88
C ARG A 81 14.67 12.99 -5.01
N PHE A 82 14.34 12.40 -3.86
CA PHE A 82 15.34 11.82 -2.95
C PHE A 82 15.68 10.36 -3.27
N LEU A 83 14.92 9.71 -4.17
CA LEU A 83 15.13 8.31 -4.50
C LEU A 83 16.55 7.98 -4.97
N PRO A 84 17.20 8.76 -5.85
CA PRO A 84 18.58 8.45 -6.25
C PRO A 84 19.52 8.38 -5.05
N ALA A 85 19.45 9.36 -4.15
CA ALA A 85 20.30 9.40 -2.95
C ALA A 85 19.96 8.27 -1.96
N LEU A 86 18.67 8.00 -1.73
CA LEU A 86 18.22 6.92 -0.85
C LEU A 86 18.61 5.53 -1.39
N LEU A 87 18.52 5.32 -2.68
CA LEU A 87 18.91 4.07 -3.34
C LEU A 87 20.43 3.89 -3.38
N ASN A 88 21.20 4.96 -3.58
CA ASN A 88 22.65 4.89 -3.59
C ASN A 88 23.28 4.81 -2.18
N GLY A 89 22.43 4.70 -1.15
CA GLY A 89 22.89 4.41 0.21
C GLY A 89 23.57 5.61 0.87
N ALA A 90 22.94 6.81 0.79
CA ALA A 90 23.37 7.94 1.62
C ALA A 90 23.49 7.49 3.10
N ARG A 91 24.68 7.02 3.51
CA ARG A 91 24.91 6.46 4.85
C ARG A 91 25.11 7.55 5.88
N GLU A 92 25.49 8.72 5.45
CA GLU A 92 25.87 9.89 6.27
C GLU A 92 25.19 11.16 5.76
N GLY A 93 25.20 12.19 6.59
CA GLY A 93 24.66 13.49 6.27
C GLY A 93 23.16 13.67 6.62
N ARG A 94 22.66 14.86 6.31
CA ARG A 94 21.32 15.31 6.73
C ARG A 94 20.18 14.41 6.23
N LEU A 95 20.30 13.86 5.02
CA LEU A 95 19.25 12.98 4.47
C LEU A 95 19.19 11.65 5.23
N ALA A 96 20.37 11.08 5.55
CA ALA A 96 20.45 9.84 6.32
C ALA A 96 19.87 10.00 7.72
N ALA A 97 20.26 11.05 8.46
CA ALA A 97 19.74 11.35 9.78
C ALA A 97 18.22 11.59 9.79
N ARG A 98 17.69 12.34 8.79
CA ARG A 98 16.24 12.54 8.64
C ARG A 98 15.51 11.24 8.34
N CYS A 99 16.06 10.39 7.47
CA CYS A 99 15.49 9.08 7.13
C CYS A 99 15.44 8.18 8.36
N GLU A 100 16.49 8.14 9.17
CA GLU A 100 16.54 7.39 10.42
C GLU A 100 15.49 7.88 11.42
N ARG A 101 15.43 9.19 11.68
CA ARG A 101 14.41 9.79 12.55
C ARG A 101 12.99 9.56 12.06
N TYR A 102 12.74 9.69 10.75
CA TYR A 102 11.44 9.41 10.15
C TYR A 102 11.02 7.94 10.31
N THR A 103 11.93 7.00 10.07
CA THR A 103 11.64 5.57 10.21
C THR A 103 11.56 5.10 11.65
N GLU A 104 12.07 5.87 12.63
CA GLU A 104 11.87 5.60 14.04
C GLU A 104 10.39 5.66 14.44
N PHE A 105 9.63 6.64 13.93
CA PHE A 105 8.19 6.72 14.15
C PHE A 105 7.46 5.49 13.60
N TYR A 106 7.85 5.01 12.42
CA TYR A 106 7.28 3.78 11.84
C TYR A 106 7.68 2.55 12.65
N HIS A 107 8.90 2.49 13.16
CA HIS A 107 9.35 1.37 13.97
C HIS A 107 8.51 1.25 15.24
N ARG A 108 8.34 2.33 15.97
CA ARG A 108 7.51 2.37 17.19
C ARG A 108 6.07 2.00 16.87
N LEU A 109 5.53 2.56 15.79
CA LEU A 109 4.18 2.29 15.33
C LEU A 109 3.97 0.82 14.97
N TYR A 110 4.84 0.22 14.14
CA TYR A 110 4.68 -1.19 13.76
C TYR A 110 4.88 -2.14 14.94
N ALA A 111 5.79 -1.82 15.87
CA ALA A 111 5.96 -2.59 17.09
C ALA A 111 4.70 -2.55 17.97
N ALA A 112 4.07 -1.38 18.10
CA ALA A 112 2.81 -1.22 18.83
C ALA A 112 1.66 -1.95 18.13
N VAL A 113 1.52 -1.82 16.81
CA VAL A 113 0.52 -2.58 16.04
C VAL A 113 0.69 -4.08 16.28
N ALA A 114 1.90 -4.60 16.22
CA ALA A 114 2.16 -6.02 16.44
C ALA A 114 1.76 -6.46 17.86
N ARG A 115 2.08 -5.66 18.89
CA ARG A 115 1.71 -5.97 20.29
C ARG A 115 0.19 -5.90 20.51
N VAL A 116 -0.47 -4.83 20.07
CA VAL A 116 -1.91 -4.62 20.26
C VAL A 116 -2.73 -5.66 19.51
N SER A 117 -2.32 -6.04 18.30
CA SER A 117 -3.02 -7.04 17.49
C SER A 117 -2.62 -8.49 17.78
N GLY A 118 -1.53 -8.73 18.50
CA GLY A 118 -0.92 -10.05 18.61
C GLY A 118 -0.30 -10.58 17.30
N ALA A 119 -0.16 -9.72 16.28
CA ALA A 119 0.35 -10.12 14.98
C ALA A 119 1.87 -10.27 14.96
N ARG A 120 2.34 -11.25 14.19
CA ARG A 120 3.76 -11.44 13.88
C ARG A 120 4.18 -10.68 12.63
N VAL A 121 3.25 -10.37 11.75
CA VAL A 121 3.47 -9.67 10.49
C VAL A 121 2.53 -8.48 10.38
N VAL A 122 3.09 -7.30 10.20
CA VAL A 122 2.33 -6.06 9.91
C VAL A 122 2.42 -5.79 8.42
N VAL A 123 1.26 -5.62 7.78
CA VAL A 123 1.13 -5.38 6.34
C VAL A 123 0.79 -3.92 6.11
N ASP A 124 1.73 -3.16 5.52
CA ASP A 124 1.57 -1.75 5.15
C ASP A 124 1.49 -1.58 3.63
N ALA A 125 0.42 -0.99 3.16
CA ALA A 125 0.16 -0.74 1.74
C ALA A 125 0.43 0.72 1.31
N SER A 126 1.33 1.44 1.96
CA SER A 126 1.62 2.87 1.71
C SER A 126 2.03 3.21 0.27
N LYS A 127 2.58 2.28 -0.49
CA LYS A 127 2.95 2.42 -1.92
C LYS A 127 3.99 3.51 -2.22
N HIS A 128 4.66 4.05 -1.20
CA HIS A 128 5.68 5.08 -1.32
C HIS A 128 7.07 4.44 -1.44
N ALA A 129 7.68 4.57 -2.62
CA ALA A 129 8.99 3.97 -2.88
C ALA A 129 10.13 4.59 -2.06
N SER A 130 10.06 5.89 -1.77
CA SER A 130 11.00 6.59 -0.89
C SER A 130 10.89 6.13 0.57
N LEU A 131 9.67 5.95 1.08
CA LEU A 131 9.47 5.34 2.40
C LEU A 131 10.02 3.91 2.44
N ALA A 132 9.75 3.09 1.42
CA ALA A 132 10.28 1.74 1.34
C ALA A 132 11.83 1.73 1.34
N ALA A 133 12.46 2.68 0.64
CA ALA A 133 13.92 2.82 0.66
C ALA A 133 14.47 3.22 2.05
N CYS A 134 13.76 4.08 2.78
CA CYS A 134 14.10 4.42 4.17
C CYS A 134 13.90 3.21 5.11
N LEU A 135 12.77 2.52 5.03
CA LEU A 135 12.46 1.35 5.85
C LEU A 135 13.45 0.19 5.62
N ARG A 136 13.88 -0.02 4.36
CA ARG A 136 14.90 -1.01 4.05
C ARG A 136 16.20 -0.79 4.83
N ARG A 137 16.60 0.46 5.06
CA ARG A 137 17.81 0.79 5.84
C ARG A 137 17.69 0.29 7.28
N ARG A 138 16.50 0.39 7.88
CA ARG A 138 16.24 -0.04 9.26
C ARG A 138 16.02 -1.54 9.38
N TYR A 139 15.25 -2.12 8.48
CA TYR A 139 14.79 -3.50 8.61
C TYR A 139 15.63 -4.51 7.81
N GLY A 140 16.39 -4.06 6.79
CA GLY A 140 17.19 -4.96 5.96
C GLY A 140 16.34 -6.04 5.29
N THR A 141 16.76 -7.29 5.45
CA THR A 141 16.07 -8.47 4.89
C THR A 141 14.80 -8.88 5.65
N ARG A 142 14.54 -8.31 6.84
CA ARG A 142 13.28 -8.54 7.57
C ARG A 142 12.11 -7.84 6.88
N MET A 143 12.36 -6.79 6.10
CA MET A 143 11.34 -6.19 5.25
C MET A 143 11.15 -7.04 3.99
N ARG A 144 9.92 -7.45 3.72
CA ARG A 144 9.53 -8.12 2.48
C ARG A 144 8.67 -7.17 1.65
N LEU A 145 8.95 -7.10 0.35
CA LEU A 145 8.29 -6.18 -0.56
C LEU A 145 7.39 -6.93 -1.54
N LEU A 146 6.08 -6.69 -1.48
CA LEU A 146 5.15 -7.13 -2.50
C LEU A 146 5.04 -6.05 -3.58
N HIS A 147 5.64 -6.32 -4.75
CA HIS A 147 5.61 -5.41 -5.89
C HIS A 147 4.44 -5.74 -6.80
N VAL A 148 3.27 -5.18 -6.50
CA VAL A 148 2.05 -5.39 -7.28
C VAL A 148 2.06 -4.49 -8.51
N VAL A 149 2.05 -5.10 -9.69
CA VAL A 149 2.04 -4.43 -11.00
C VAL A 149 0.73 -4.72 -11.70
N ARG A 150 0.22 -3.75 -12.44
CA ARG A 150 -0.99 -3.86 -13.26
C ARG A 150 -0.76 -3.17 -14.60
N ASP A 151 -1.49 -3.56 -15.64
CA ASP A 151 -1.45 -2.93 -16.96
C ASP A 151 -1.50 -1.40 -16.83
N PRO A 152 -0.52 -0.67 -17.37
CA PRO A 152 -0.46 0.80 -17.24
C PRO A 152 -1.67 1.51 -17.82
N ARG A 153 -2.34 0.91 -18.82
CA ARG A 153 -3.56 1.48 -19.44
C ARG A 153 -4.75 1.38 -18.47
N ALA A 154 -4.88 0.25 -17.79
CA ALA A 154 -5.87 0.06 -16.72
C ALA A 154 -5.62 1.02 -15.54
N VAL A 155 -4.36 1.18 -15.15
CA VAL A 155 -3.95 2.11 -14.09
C VAL A 155 -4.26 3.56 -14.49
N ALA A 156 -3.92 3.98 -15.72
CA ALA A 156 -4.19 5.32 -16.21
C ALA A 156 -5.71 5.61 -16.27
N HIS A 157 -6.52 4.62 -16.71
CA HIS A 157 -7.98 4.74 -16.67
C HIS A 157 -8.49 4.92 -15.22
N ALA A 158 -8.02 4.08 -14.30
CA ALA A 158 -8.45 4.15 -12.91
C ALA A 158 -8.06 5.46 -12.19
N TRP A 159 -6.92 6.07 -12.55
CA TRP A 159 -6.50 7.39 -12.06
C TRP A 159 -7.25 8.56 -12.71
N GLY A 160 -7.89 8.33 -13.84
CA GLY A 160 -8.74 9.34 -14.50
C GLY A 160 -10.14 9.46 -13.91
N LYS A 161 -10.61 8.46 -13.13
CA LYS A 161 -11.95 8.45 -12.53
C LYS A 161 -12.04 9.44 -11.37
N SER A 162 -13.19 10.13 -11.25
CA SER A 162 -13.56 10.81 -10.01
C SER A 162 -14.07 9.75 -9.01
N VAL A 163 -13.52 9.74 -7.83
CA VAL A 163 -13.91 8.82 -6.76
C VAL A 163 -13.99 9.62 -5.47
N VAL A 164 -15.21 9.75 -4.96
CA VAL A 164 -15.46 10.34 -3.64
C VAL A 164 -14.86 9.42 -2.57
N ARG A 165 -14.26 10.01 -1.56
CA ARG A 165 -13.66 9.29 -0.45
C ARG A 165 -14.67 9.11 0.68
N PRO A 166 -15.13 7.88 0.95
CA PRO A 166 -16.11 7.62 2.02
C PRO A 166 -15.52 7.82 3.42
N ASP A 167 -14.20 7.91 3.51
CA ASP A 167 -13.44 8.12 4.74
C ASP A 167 -13.21 9.61 5.07
N ALA A 168 -13.48 10.51 4.13
CA ALA A 168 -13.29 11.93 4.36
C ALA A 168 -14.16 12.44 5.51
N SER A 169 -13.57 13.26 6.37
CA SER A 169 -14.23 14.04 7.41
C SER A 169 -14.48 15.48 6.94
N GLU A 170 -15.16 16.28 7.73
CA GLU A 170 -15.31 17.72 7.44
C GLU A 170 -13.96 18.46 7.44
N ALA A 171 -12.98 17.95 8.19
CA ALA A 171 -11.62 18.48 8.23
C ALA A 171 -10.73 18.00 7.08
N SER A 172 -11.21 17.10 6.21
CA SER A 172 -10.41 16.54 5.12
C SER A 172 -10.10 17.59 4.06
N SER A 173 -8.82 17.79 3.79
CA SER A 173 -8.33 18.68 2.74
C SER A 173 -8.60 18.16 1.32
N GLU A 174 -8.85 16.85 1.18
CA GLU A 174 -9.03 16.17 -0.11
C GLU A 174 -10.24 15.21 -0.04
N PRO A 175 -11.49 15.69 -0.29
CA PRO A 175 -12.69 14.86 -0.22
C PRO A 175 -12.80 13.86 -1.38
N GLU A 176 -12.08 14.09 -2.46
CA GLU A 176 -11.98 13.18 -3.60
C GLU A 176 -10.57 12.59 -3.73
N MET A 177 -10.49 11.42 -4.35
CA MET A 177 -9.19 10.84 -4.69
C MET A 177 -8.53 11.64 -5.81
N ALA A 178 -7.21 11.87 -5.69
CA ALA A 178 -6.44 12.56 -6.71
C ALA A 178 -6.66 11.96 -8.11
N ARG A 179 -6.73 12.83 -9.12
CA ARG A 179 -6.87 12.44 -10.53
C ARG A 179 -5.61 12.79 -11.30
N TYR A 180 -5.23 11.93 -12.21
CA TYR A 180 -4.07 12.14 -13.07
C TYR A 180 -4.44 12.06 -14.55
N SER A 181 -3.83 12.91 -15.36
CA SER A 181 -3.88 12.75 -16.81
C SER A 181 -3.21 11.43 -17.21
N PRO A 182 -3.59 10.83 -18.35
CA PRO A 182 -3.00 9.57 -18.81
C PRO A 182 -1.48 9.59 -18.92
N GLY A 183 -0.92 10.70 -19.43
CA GLY A 183 0.54 10.87 -19.53
C GLY A 183 1.22 10.93 -18.16
N ARG A 184 0.66 11.68 -17.20
CA ARG A 184 1.18 11.73 -15.82
C ARG A 184 1.11 10.35 -15.16
N ALA A 185 0.00 9.63 -15.32
CA ALA A 185 -0.15 8.29 -14.79
C ALA A 185 0.88 7.32 -15.39
N ALA A 186 1.15 7.40 -16.69
CA ALA A 186 2.15 6.59 -17.38
C ALA A 186 3.56 6.84 -16.86
N VAL A 187 3.97 8.11 -16.75
CA VAL A 187 5.29 8.48 -16.21
C VAL A 187 5.46 8.03 -14.77
N GLN A 188 4.45 8.25 -13.93
CA GLN A 188 4.49 7.78 -12.54
C GLN A 188 4.53 6.26 -12.43
N TRP A 189 3.79 5.55 -13.29
CA TRP A 189 3.82 4.09 -13.35
C TRP A 189 5.24 3.58 -13.64
N MET A 190 5.92 4.15 -14.63
CA MET A 190 7.31 3.79 -14.94
C MET A 190 8.25 4.09 -13.78
N ALA A 191 8.21 5.30 -13.25
CA ALA A 191 9.13 5.75 -12.20
C ALA A 191 8.99 4.91 -10.92
N GLN A 192 7.77 4.67 -10.47
CA GLN A 192 7.54 3.88 -9.25
C GLN A 192 7.93 2.42 -9.43
N ASN A 193 7.54 1.78 -10.54
CA ASN A 193 7.92 0.40 -10.79
C ASN A 193 9.44 0.22 -10.93
N ALA A 194 10.11 1.15 -11.64
CA ALA A 194 11.57 1.16 -11.74
C ALA A 194 12.26 1.28 -10.38
N THR A 195 11.66 2.05 -9.45
CA THR A 195 12.19 2.20 -8.10
C THR A 195 12.06 0.91 -7.29
N PHE A 196 10.92 0.24 -7.34
CA PHE A 196 10.76 -1.05 -6.67
C PHE A 196 11.66 -2.13 -7.25
N ASP A 197 11.85 -2.14 -8.57
CA ASP A 197 12.87 -2.99 -9.22
C ASP A 197 14.30 -2.67 -8.74
N ALA A 198 14.60 -1.39 -8.52
CA ALA A 198 15.89 -0.99 -8.00
C ALA A 198 16.10 -1.45 -6.55
N LEU A 199 15.07 -1.42 -5.72
CA LEU A 199 15.11 -1.98 -4.35
C LEU A 199 15.35 -3.48 -4.38
N ALA A 200 14.65 -4.21 -5.27
CA ALA A 200 14.84 -5.65 -5.45
C ALA A 200 16.28 -5.98 -5.86
N ARG A 201 16.83 -5.28 -6.88
CA ARG A 201 18.22 -5.46 -7.32
C ARG A 201 19.26 -5.15 -6.23
N ARG A 202 18.89 -4.36 -5.24
CA ARG A 202 19.75 -4.05 -4.08
C ARG A 202 19.55 -5.01 -2.90
N GLY A 203 18.93 -6.17 -3.14
CA GLY A 203 18.80 -7.25 -2.16
C GLY A 203 17.64 -7.07 -1.18
N THR A 204 16.62 -6.24 -1.48
CA THR A 204 15.36 -6.28 -0.73
C THR A 204 14.60 -7.52 -1.17
N PRO A 205 14.22 -8.44 -0.25
CA PRO A 205 13.37 -9.57 -0.59
C PRO A 205 12.08 -9.07 -1.25
N THR A 206 11.86 -9.45 -2.50
CA THR A 206 10.77 -8.90 -3.30
C THR A 206 10.06 -9.99 -4.08
N LEU A 207 8.74 -10.04 -3.94
CA LEU A 207 7.87 -10.84 -4.79
C LEU A 207 7.09 -9.92 -5.72
N ARG A 208 7.24 -10.13 -7.04
CA ARG A 208 6.41 -9.46 -8.03
C ARG A 208 5.11 -10.23 -8.23
N VAL A 209 4.00 -9.49 -8.19
CA VAL A 209 2.65 -10.00 -8.42
C VAL A 209 2.03 -9.17 -9.54
N ARG A 210 1.65 -9.80 -10.64
CA ARG A 210 0.81 -9.16 -11.66
C ARG A 210 -0.64 -9.25 -11.22
N TYR A 211 -1.34 -8.12 -11.29
CA TYR A 211 -2.76 -8.08 -10.93
C TYR A 211 -3.60 -9.04 -11.77
N GLU A 212 -3.28 -9.14 -13.05
CA GLU A 212 -3.97 -10.00 -14.01
C GLU A 212 -3.78 -11.48 -13.65
N ASP A 213 -2.55 -11.91 -13.36
CA ASP A 213 -2.26 -13.29 -12.94
C ASP A 213 -3.00 -13.61 -11.61
N PHE A 214 -3.03 -12.61 -10.69
CA PHE A 214 -3.72 -12.78 -9.41
C PHE A 214 -5.24 -12.95 -9.56
N VAL A 215 -5.88 -12.29 -10.52
CA VAL A 215 -7.33 -12.43 -10.74
C VAL A 215 -7.68 -13.62 -11.61
N ASP A 216 -6.73 -14.13 -12.41
CA ASP A 216 -6.88 -15.34 -13.23
C ASP A 216 -6.71 -16.62 -12.38
N ASP A 217 -5.76 -16.63 -11.43
CA ASP A 217 -5.57 -17.71 -10.43
C ASP A 217 -5.46 -17.12 -9.00
N PRO A 218 -6.58 -16.68 -8.39
CA PRO A 218 -6.53 -16.04 -7.08
C PRO A 218 -6.00 -16.95 -5.97
N VAL A 219 -6.31 -18.24 -6.00
CA VAL A 219 -5.91 -19.19 -4.96
C VAL A 219 -4.42 -19.50 -5.04
N GLY A 220 -3.91 -19.82 -6.22
CA GLY A 220 -2.49 -20.12 -6.40
C GLY A 220 -1.60 -18.89 -6.16
N GLU A 221 -1.99 -17.74 -6.69
CA GLU A 221 -1.24 -16.50 -6.50
C GLU A 221 -1.29 -16.04 -5.04
N PHE A 222 -2.43 -16.17 -4.34
CA PHE A 222 -2.51 -15.84 -2.92
C PHE A 222 -1.65 -16.77 -2.07
N ALA A 223 -1.64 -18.07 -2.33
CA ALA A 223 -0.77 -19.00 -1.63
C ALA A 223 0.71 -18.62 -1.79
N ARG A 224 1.12 -18.21 -3.00
CA ARG A 224 2.48 -17.71 -3.29
C ARG A 224 2.78 -16.43 -2.50
N VAL A 225 1.83 -15.50 -2.43
CA VAL A 225 1.95 -14.24 -1.67
C VAL A 225 2.00 -14.51 -0.17
N ALA A 226 1.14 -15.35 0.37
CA ALA A 226 1.09 -15.71 1.80
C ALA A 226 2.39 -16.37 2.25
N SER A 227 2.87 -17.38 1.51
CA SER A 227 4.15 -18.05 1.77
C SER A 227 5.33 -17.07 1.74
N PHE A 228 5.43 -16.23 0.71
CA PHE A 228 6.46 -15.20 0.64
C PHE A 228 6.37 -14.23 1.83
N SER A 229 5.17 -13.91 2.31
CA SER A 229 4.95 -13.01 3.45
C SER A 229 5.29 -13.65 4.79
N GLY A 230 5.57 -14.96 4.84
CA GLY A 230 5.96 -15.71 6.02
C GLY A 230 4.82 -16.47 6.68
N TYR A 231 3.71 -16.67 6.00
CA TYR A 231 2.65 -17.57 6.44
C TYR A 231 3.05 -19.02 6.16
N ALA A 232 2.98 -19.85 7.21
CA ALA A 232 3.34 -21.28 7.13
C ALA A 232 2.13 -22.21 7.01
N GLY A 233 0.92 -21.66 7.13
CA GLY A 233 -0.31 -22.46 7.02
C GLY A 233 -0.74 -22.68 5.57
N GLU A 234 -1.70 -23.59 5.38
CA GLU A 234 -2.32 -23.86 4.09
C GLU A 234 -3.36 -22.76 3.75
N THR A 235 -3.51 -22.44 2.48
CA THR A 235 -4.48 -21.46 1.98
C THR A 235 -5.23 -21.93 0.73
N ARG A 236 -4.85 -23.08 0.17
CA ARG A 236 -5.40 -23.61 -1.09
C ARG A 236 -6.64 -24.48 -0.89
N ASP A 237 -6.81 -25.02 0.30
CA ASP A 237 -7.92 -25.91 0.67
C ASP A 237 -9.22 -25.18 1.02
N GLY A 238 -9.27 -23.85 0.87
CA GLY A 238 -10.38 -23.01 1.28
C GLY A 238 -10.35 -22.61 2.75
N SER A 239 -9.33 -23.01 3.52
CA SER A 239 -9.13 -22.57 4.91
C SER A 239 -8.72 -21.10 5.00
N GLY A 240 -8.24 -20.51 3.90
CA GLY A 240 -7.87 -19.12 3.77
C GLY A 240 -9.05 -18.18 3.47
N PRO A 241 -8.77 -16.90 3.25
CA PRO A 241 -9.80 -15.89 2.95
C PRO A 241 -10.42 -16.03 1.54
N LEU A 242 -9.82 -16.83 0.65
CA LEU A 242 -10.34 -17.13 -0.68
C LEU A 242 -11.14 -18.43 -0.66
N GLU A 243 -12.31 -18.44 -1.31
CA GLU A 243 -13.04 -19.68 -1.55
C GLU A 243 -12.24 -20.59 -2.51
N ALA A 244 -12.35 -21.91 -2.33
CA ALA A 244 -11.54 -22.87 -3.08
C ALA A 244 -11.68 -22.75 -4.61
N GLU A 245 -12.85 -22.30 -5.09
CA GLU A 245 -13.12 -22.03 -6.52
C GLU A 245 -12.51 -20.69 -7.01
N GLY A 246 -11.88 -19.90 -6.12
CA GLY A 246 -11.08 -18.73 -6.45
C GLY A 246 -11.83 -17.45 -6.84
N GLY A 247 -13.11 -17.52 -7.19
CA GLY A 247 -13.87 -16.36 -7.69
C GLY A 247 -14.38 -15.39 -6.61
N ARG A 248 -14.23 -15.74 -5.33
CA ARG A 248 -14.73 -14.95 -4.19
C ARG A 248 -13.77 -14.94 -3.02
N ALA A 249 -13.80 -13.85 -2.27
CA ALA A 249 -13.07 -13.71 -1.02
C ALA A 249 -14.03 -13.38 0.12
N ARG A 250 -13.72 -13.83 1.33
CA ARG A 250 -14.40 -13.44 2.56
C ARG A 250 -13.49 -12.46 3.30
N LEU A 251 -14.00 -11.25 3.52
CA LEU A 251 -13.27 -10.20 4.24
C LEU A 251 -14.04 -9.80 5.49
N THR A 252 -13.31 -9.67 6.59
CA THR A 252 -13.81 -9.12 7.85
C THR A 252 -13.57 -7.62 7.94
N GLY A 253 -14.07 -6.96 8.96
CA GLY A 253 -13.73 -5.57 9.25
C GLY A 253 -12.29 -5.46 9.73
N GLY A 254 -11.62 -4.37 9.40
CA GLY A 254 -10.25 -4.11 9.82
C GLY A 254 -10.01 -2.65 10.20
N HIS A 255 -8.79 -2.35 10.63
CA HIS A 255 -8.42 -1.01 11.10
C HIS A 255 -7.48 -0.28 10.12
N ALA A 256 -7.63 -0.55 8.81
CA ALA A 256 -6.82 0.09 7.77
C ALA A 256 -6.98 1.62 7.77
N VAL A 257 -5.86 2.33 7.72
CA VAL A 257 -5.82 3.79 7.56
C VAL A 257 -5.71 4.13 6.08
N SER A 258 -6.59 4.98 5.58
CA SER A 258 -6.56 5.50 4.21
C SER A 258 -6.57 4.40 3.13
N GLY A 259 -6.59 4.80 1.89
CA GLY A 259 -6.50 3.90 0.74
C GLY A 259 -7.78 3.83 -0.09
N ASN A 260 -7.93 2.74 -0.85
CA ASN A 260 -9.08 2.54 -1.72
C ASN A 260 -10.36 2.29 -0.88
N PRO A 261 -11.54 2.82 -1.29
CA PRO A 261 -12.82 2.56 -0.61
C PRO A 261 -13.14 1.09 -0.36
N MET A 262 -12.58 0.17 -1.16
CA MET A 262 -12.67 -1.27 -0.94
C MET A 262 -12.23 -1.71 0.48
N ARG A 263 -11.45 -0.90 1.19
CA ARG A 263 -11.05 -1.19 2.58
C ARG A 263 -12.23 -1.27 3.56
N PHE A 264 -13.38 -0.73 3.21
CA PHE A 264 -14.63 -0.84 3.97
C PHE A 264 -15.50 -2.03 3.56
N ALA A 265 -15.16 -2.74 2.47
CA ALA A 265 -15.93 -3.89 2.04
C ALA A 265 -15.76 -5.04 3.04
N THR A 266 -16.87 -5.66 3.45
CA THR A 266 -16.92 -6.82 4.35
C THR A 266 -17.82 -7.90 3.77
N GLY A 267 -17.72 -9.12 4.31
CA GLY A 267 -18.49 -10.25 3.81
C GLY A 267 -17.87 -10.88 2.55
N ARG A 268 -18.71 -11.44 1.69
CA ARG A 268 -18.28 -12.08 0.45
C ARG A 268 -18.11 -11.03 -0.65
N ILE A 269 -16.92 -10.94 -1.22
CA ILE A 269 -16.62 -10.05 -2.35
C ILE A 269 -16.17 -10.87 -3.57
N GLY A 270 -16.51 -10.40 -4.77
CA GLY A 270 -16.02 -10.99 -6.02
C GLY A 270 -14.57 -10.60 -6.30
N VAL A 271 -13.73 -11.57 -6.64
CA VAL A 271 -12.38 -11.35 -7.18
C VAL A 271 -12.47 -11.52 -8.70
N ARG A 272 -12.48 -10.40 -9.43
CA ARG A 272 -12.70 -10.39 -10.87
C ARG A 272 -11.79 -9.42 -11.58
N ALA A 273 -11.40 -9.77 -12.80
CA ALA A 273 -10.64 -8.89 -13.67
C ALA A 273 -11.46 -7.63 -14.05
N ASP A 274 -10.85 -6.46 -13.93
CA ASP A 274 -11.43 -5.19 -14.39
C ASP A 274 -10.94 -4.89 -15.82
N HIS A 275 -11.76 -5.21 -16.79
CA HIS A 275 -11.51 -4.97 -18.21
C HIS A 275 -12.19 -3.69 -18.77
N VAL A 276 -12.95 -2.97 -17.95
CA VAL A 276 -13.73 -1.77 -18.36
C VAL A 276 -12.86 -0.73 -19.10
N TRP A 277 -11.58 -0.62 -18.74
CA TRP A 277 -10.66 0.30 -19.39
C TRP A 277 -10.46 0.04 -20.89
N ARG A 278 -10.69 -1.19 -21.36
CA ARG A 278 -10.49 -1.57 -22.78
C ARG A 278 -11.48 -0.82 -23.70
N GLU A 279 -12.65 -0.54 -23.18
CA GLU A 279 -13.72 0.18 -23.91
C GLU A 279 -13.77 1.66 -23.48
N ALA A 280 -13.67 1.93 -22.17
CA ALA A 280 -13.87 3.26 -21.63
C ALA A 280 -12.67 4.23 -21.81
N LEU A 281 -11.46 3.70 -22.04
CA LEU A 281 -10.28 4.55 -22.30
C LEU A 281 -10.20 4.88 -23.80
N ALA A 282 -10.38 6.16 -24.14
CA ALA A 282 -10.35 6.64 -25.52
C ALA A 282 -9.08 6.12 -26.26
N PRO A 283 -9.17 5.74 -27.54
CA PRO A 283 -8.08 5.13 -28.30
C PRO A 283 -6.76 5.92 -28.25
N TRP A 284 -6.83 7.24 -28.43
CA TRP A 284 -5.64 8.08 -28.41
C TRP A 284 -4.94 8.09 -27.03
N ARG A 285 -5.71 8.04 -25.91
CA ARG A 285 -5.17 7.93 -24.54
C ARG A 285 -4.49 6.59 -24.33
N ARG A 286 -5.09 5.51 -24.86
CA ARG A 286 -4.53 4.17 -24.82
C ARG A 286 -3.21 4.10 -25.60
N HIS A 287 -3.14 4.69 -26.79
CA HIS A 287 -1.90 4.79 -27.58
C HIS A 287 -0.83 5.60 -26.87
N LEU A 288 -1.18 6.77 -26.30
CA LEU A 288 -0.26 7.58 -25.52
C LEU A 288 0.37 6.81 -24.35
N VAL A 289 -0.45 6.16 -23.53
CA VAL A 289 0.04 5.37 -22.40
C VAL A 289 0.91 4.22 -22.88
N THR A 290 0.51 3.51 -23.94
CA THR A 290 1.26 2.42 -24.53
C THR A 290 2.63 2.88 -25.02
N ALA A 291 2.69 3.99 -25.75
CA ALA A 291 3.95 4.54 -26.28
C ALA A 291 4.91 4.95 -25.14
N VAL A 292 4.39 5.73 -24.17
CA VAL A 292 5.19 6.21 -23.03
C VAL A 292 5.73 5.04 -22.20
N THR A 293 4.91 3.99 -21.97
CA THR A 293 5.32 2.88 -21.09
C THR A 293 5.98 1.71 -21.84
N SER A 294 6.12 1.79 -23.16
CA SER A 294 6.55 0.66 -24.04
C SER A 294 7.78 -0.10 -23.53
N PRO A 295 8.90 0.55 -23.15
CA PRO A 295 10.08 -0.20 -22.69
C PRO A 295 9.83 -0.96 -21.38
N SER A 296 9.14 -0.33 -20.44
CA SER A 296 8.90 -0.88 -19.11
C SER A 296 7.79 -1.92 -19.11
N ARG A 297 6.70 -1.68 -19.86
CA ARG A 297 5.56 -2.59 -19.84
C ARG A 297 5.91 -3.99 -20.39
N ARG A 298 6.77 -4.09 -21.42
CA ARG A 298 7.26 -5.39 -21.94
C ARG A 298 7.98 -6.20 -20.87
N ARG A 299 8.75 -5.52 -19.99
CA ARG A 299 9.45 -6.16 -18.88
C ARG A 299 8.50 -6.80 -17.85
N TYR A 300 7.27 -6.30 -17.77
CA TYR A 300 6.23 -6.80 -16.87
C TYR A 300 5.20 -7.69 -17.57
N GLY A 301 5.41 -8.01 -18.86
CA GLY A 301 4.55 -8.92 -19.62
C GLY A 301 3.24 -8.30 -20.11
N TYR A 302 3.26 -6.98 -20.41
CA TYR A 302 2.08 -6.25 -20.95
C TYR A 302 2.28 -5.81 -22.40
#